data_3378df0bd8891dc07037d467d66d0fee
#
_entry.id   3378df0bd8891dc07037d467d66d0fee
#
_cell.length_a   1.000
_cell.length_b   1.000
_cell.length_c   1.000
_cell.angle_alpha   90.00
_cell.angle_beta   90.00
_cell.angle_gamma   90.00
#
_symmetry.space_group_name_H-M   'P 1'
#
loop_
_entity.id
_entity.type
_entity.pdbx_description
1 polymer ?
#
loop_
_entity_poly.entity_id
_entity_poly.type
_entity_poly.pdbx_seq_one_letter_code
_entity_poly.pdbx_strand_id
1 'polypeptide(L)'
;MYKRQPCNYVLLASCEEEVSGRGGVESVLPMLPHIDVAIVGEPTSLQPAIAEKGLMVLDGVATGVSGHAARNEGVNAIYKALEAVERLRSVHFERESAMLGPVKVSVTQINAGTQHNVVPDRCEIVVDVRTTDAYSNVDTLDILRKAVGELCVLTPRSTRLNPSHIEPQHTIVRRLVMMGKKPSGSPTLSDQALMPFPSLKLGPGDSARSHTADEYVKLDEIREAIHTYTTLLDGYRL
;
A
#
# COMPACT_ATOMS: atom_id res chain seq x y z
N MET A 1 -29.30 18.68 -25.29
CA MET A 1 -28.36 18.26 -26.35
C MET A 1 -27.32 17.34 -25.74
N TYR A 2 -27.43 16.02 -25.90
CA TYR A 2 -26.42 15.09 -25.38
C TYR A 2 -25.14 15.28 -26.22
N LYS A 3 -24.08 15.84 -25.63
CA LYS A 3 -22.76 15.83 -26.27
C LYS A 3 -22.33 14.37 -26.36
N ARG A 4 -22.12 13.82 -27.54
CA ARG A 4 -21.44 12.54 -27.72
C ARG A 4 -20.00 12.74 -27.28
N GLN A 5 -19.66 12.12 -26.16
CA GLN A 5 -18.26 12.09 -25.65
C GLN A 5 -17.51 10.96 -26.35
N PRO A 6 -16.21 11.12 -26.60
CA PRO A 6 -15.41 10.12 -27.31
C PRO A 6 -15.10 8.88 -26.45
N CYS A 7 -15.39 8.88 -25.14
CA CYS A 7 -15.22 7.76 -24.23
C CYS A 7 -16.44 7.56 -23.33
N ASN A 8 -16.60 6.36 -22.78
CA ASN A 8 -17.61 6.05 -21.79
C ASN A 8 -17.06 6.36 -20.40
N TYR A 9 -17.95 6.75 -19.49
CA TYR A 9 -17.61 6.97 -18.08
C TYR A 9 -18.40 6.00 -17.22
N VAL A 10 -17.71 5.38 -16.28
CA VAL A 10 -18.28 4.58 -15.21
C VAL A 10 -18.02 5.31 -13.90
N LEU A 11 -19.07 5.66 -13.16
CA LEU A 11 -18.97 6.17 -11.80
C LEU A 11 -19.16 4.99 -10.86
N LEU A 12 -18.17 4.74 -10.03
CA LEU A 12 -18.22 3.72 -8.98
C LEU A 12 -18.11 4.39 -7.61
N ALA A 13 -19.08 4.15 -6.74
CA ALA A 13 -19.00 4.46 -5.32
C ALA A 13 -18.85 3.14 -4.56
N SER A 14 -17.64 2.87 -4.06
CA SER A 14 -17.32 1.68 -3.29
C SER A 14 -17.51 1.90 -1.79
N CYS A 15 -17.54 0.82 -1.03
CA CYS A 15 -17.53 0.80 0.43
C CYS A 15 -16.33 -0.03 0.93
N GLU A 16 -16.12 -0.11 2.24
CA GLU A 16 -15.08 -0.90 2.91
C GLU A 16 -13.63 -0.55 2.53
N GLU A 17 -13.37 0.61 1.92
CA GLU A 17 -12.00 1.01 1.57
C GLU A 17 -11.13 1.12 2.83
N GLU A 18 -11.61 1.78 3.89
CA GLU A 18 -10.92 2.05 5.16
C GLU A 18 -10.46 0.77 5.90
N VAL A 19 -11.11 -0.34 5.64
CA VAL A 19 -10.77 -1.64 6.24
C VAL A 19 -10.20 -2.62 5.22
N SER A 20 -9.96 -2.15 3.98
CA SER A 20 -9.53 -2.99 2.85
C SER A 20 -10.40 -4.23 2.71
N GLY A 21 -11.72 -4.07 2.87
CA GLY A 21 -12.69 -5.17 2.89
C GLY A 21 -12.90 -5.78 1.51
N ARG A 22 -13.34 -7.03 1.49
CA ARG A 22 -13.63 -7.76 0.24
C ARG A 22 -15.00 -7.43 -0.36
N GLY A 23 -15.88 -6.83 0.43
CA GLY A 23 -17.20 -6.34 -0.01
C GLY A 23 -17.14 -4.99 -0.72
N GLY A 24 -15.99 -4.32 -0.74
CA GLY A 24 -15.74 -3.06 -1.41
C GLY A 24 -15.50 -3.19 -2.91
N VAL A 25 -14.54 -2.43 -3.44
CA VAL A 25 -14.22 -2.38 -4.88
C VAL A 25 -13.93 -3.77 -5.46
N GLU A 26 -13.26 -4.65 -4.72
CA GLU A 26 -12.92 -6.02 -5.15
C GLU A 26 -14.16 -6.82 -5.59
N SER A 27 -15.30 -6.64 -4.91
CA SER A 27 -16.55 -7.35 -5.23
C SER A 27 -17.21 -6.86 -6.53
N VAL A 28 -16.92 -5.64 -6.94
CA VAL A 28 -17.56 -4.99 -8.09
C VAL A 28 -16.69 -5.11 -9.36
N LEU A 29 -15.36 -5.21 -9.23
CA LEU A 29 -14.44 -5.29 -10.37
C LEU A 29 -14.84 -6.31 -11.43
N PRO A 30 -15.29 -7.56 -11.09
CA PRO A 30 -15.70 -8.54 -12.09
C PRO A 30 -16.98 -8.17 -12.86
N MET A 31 -17.74 -7.20 -12.36
CA MET A 31 -19.00 -6.75 -12.96
C MET A 31 -18.80 -5.54 -13.90
N LEU A 32 -17.61 -4.91 -13.84
CA LEU A 32 -17.30 -3.75 -14.66
C LEU A 32 -17.02 -4.16 -16.11
N PRO A 33 -17.35 -3.30 -17.10
CA PRO A 33 -16.84 -3.46 -18.46
C PRO A 33 -15.31 -3.34 -18.47
N HIS A 34 -14.71 -3.49 -19.65
CA HIS A 34 -13.30 -3.14 -19.83
C HIS A 34 -13.05 -1.68 -19.42
N ILE A 35 -12.08 -1.46 -18.54
CA ILE A 35 -11.66 -0.15 -18.05
C ILE A 35 -10.25 0.13 -18.57
N ASP A 36 -10.09 1.21 -19.33
CA ASP A 36 -8.80 1.63 -19.86
C ASP A 36 -7.97 2.40 -18.83
N VAL A 37 -8.63 3.20 -17.99
CA VAL A 37 -8.00 3.97 -16.91
C VAL A 37 -9.02 4.34 -15.84
N ALA A 38 -8.58 4.38 -14.58
CA ALA A 38 -9.39 4.86 -13.47
C ALA A 38 -8.78 6.08 -12.78
N ILE A 39 -9.66 6.92 -12.25
CA ILE A 39 -9.32 8.01 -11.32
C ILE A 39 -9.95 7.67 -9.97
N VAL A 40 -9.15 7.59 -8.93
CA VAL A 40 -9.61 7.34 -7.56
C VAL A 40 -9.63 8.67 -6.79
N GLY A 41 -10.78 9.00 -6.23
CA GLY A 41 -11.10 10.32 -5.67
C GLY A 41 -10.49 10.59 -4.29
N GLU A 42 -9.26 10.18 -4.06
CA GLU A 42 -8.53 10.41 -2.81
C GLU A 42 -8.07 11.87 -2.65
N PRO A 43 -7.92 12.38 -1.40
CA PRO A 43 -7.47 13.75 -1.16
C PRO A 43 -6.00 13.92 -1.55
N THR A 44 -5.75 14.60 -2.67
CA THR A 44 -4.41 14.83 -3.22
C THR A 44 -4.12 16.30 -3.50
N SER A 45 -4.95 17.22 -2.99
CA SER A 45 -4.91 18.64 -3.35
C SER A 45 -4.94 18.85 -4.87
N LEU A 46 -5.68 17.97 -5.60
CA LEU A 46 -5.77 17.95 -7.06
C LEU A 46 -4.43 17.83 -7.78
N GLN A 47 -3.42 17.25 -7.14
CA GLN A 47 -2.20 16.82 -7.79
C GLN A 47 -2.30 15.32 -8.07
N PRO A 48 -1.98 14.84 -9.28
CA PRO A 48 -2.13 13.42 -9.59
C PRO A 48 -1.07 12.58 -8.87
N ALA A 49 -1.50 11.63 -8.02
CA ALA A 49 -0.62 10.60 -7.53
C ALA A 49 -0.65 9.44 -8.54
N ILE A 50 0.46 9.26 -9.27
CA ILE A 50 0.59 8.31 -10.38
C ILE A 50 1.25 6.99 -9.97
N ALA A 51 1.61 6.85 -8.71
CA ALA A 51 2.06 5.63 -8.09
C ALA A 51 1.65 5.62 -6.62
N GLU A 52 1.36 4.45 -6.07
CA GLU A 52 1.03 4.29 -4.66
C GLU A 52 1.72 3.06 -4.06
N LYS A 53 2.11 3.14 -2.78
CA LYS A 53 2.70 2.01 -2.06
C LYS A 53 1.65 0.95 -1.77
N GLY A 54 2.03 -0.32 -2.00
CA GLY A 54 1.27 -1.47 -1.51
C GLY A 54 1.44 -1.68 -0.01
N LEU A 55 0.65 -2.59 0.52
CA LEU A 55 0.67 -2.97 1.93
C LEU A 55 0.69 -4.50 2.09
N MET A 56 1.61 -4.97 2.90
CA MET A 56 1.63 -6.34 3.37
C MET A 56 1.97 -6.37 4.86
N VAL A 57 1.12 -7.00 5.67
CA VAL A 57 1.40 -7.24 7.09
C VAL A 57 1.81 -8.70 7.25
N LEU A 58 2.97 -8.93 7.89
CA LEU A 58 3.49 -10.27 8.15
C LEU A 58 3.42 -10.57 9.63
N ASP A 59 2.92 -11.76 9.97
CA ASP A 59 3.09 -12.37 11.27
C ASP A 59 4.35 -13.24 11.22
N GLY A 60 5.32 -12.94 12.09
CA GLY A 60 6.59 -13.65 12.19
C GLY A 60 6.65 -14.46 13.48
N VAL A 61 7.12 -15.69 13.41
CA VAL A 61 7.28 -16.58 14.55
C VAL A 61 8.67 -17.17 14.59
N ALA A 62 9.43 -16.83 15.61
CA ALA A 62 10.69 -17.49 15.97
C ALA A 62 10.41 -18.58 17.00
N THR A 63 10.90 -19.80 16.72
CA THR A 63 10.71 -20.96 17.60
C THR A 63 12.04 -21.36 18.22
N GLY A 64 12.01 -21.57 19.53
CA GLY A 64 13.12 -22.04 20.34
C GLY A 64 12.79 -23.36 21.07
N VAL A 65 13.44 -23.55 22.22
CA VAL A 65 13.20 -24.67 23.12
C VAL A 65 13.24 -24.15 24.55
N SER A 66 12.19 -24.37 25.32
CA SER A 66 12.13 -23.96 26.72
C SER A 66 13.23 -24.63 27.58
N GLY A 67 13.70 -23.90 28.58
CA GLY A 67 14.70 -24.37 29.54
C GLY A 67 14.78 -23.46 30.76
N HIS A 68 15.51 -23.87 31.77
CA HIS A 68 15.72 -23.05 32.97
C HIS A 68 16.82 -22.00 32.70
N ALA A 69 16.50 -20.71 32.90
CA ALA A 69 17.40 -19.61 32.55
C ALA A 69 18.76 -19.61 33.30
N ALA A 70 18.83 -20.27 34.48
CA ALA A 70 20.08 -20.44 35.22
C ALA A 70 20.94 -21.63 34.75
N ARG A 71 20.52 -22.36 33.72
CA ARG A 71 21.23 -23.52 33.17
C ARG A 71 21.53 -23.30 31.69
N ASN A 72 22.51 -24.02 31.17
CA ASN A 72 22.83 -24.00 29.74
C ASN A 72 21.87 -24.93 28.94
N GLU A 73 20.58 -24.70 29.09
CA GLU A 73 19.50 -25.51 28.51
C GLU A 73 18.59 -24.63 27.62
N GLY A 74 17.99 -25.25 26.61
CA GLY A 74 17.03 -24.59 25.74
C GLY A 74 17.67 -23.79 24.62
N VAL A 75 16.79 -23.23 23.79
CA VAL A 75 17.11 -22.31 22.67
C VAL A 75 16.19 -21.09 22.78
N ASN A 76 16.77 -19.94 23.04
CA ASN A 76 16.00 -18.72 23.30
C ASN A 76 15.39 -18.16 22.02
N ALA A 77 14.06 -18.19 21.92
CA ALA A 77 13.32 -17.66 20.77
C ALA A 77 13.45 -16.13 20.64
N ILE A 78 13.66 -15.39 21.75
CA ILE A 78 13.91 -13.94 21.70
C ILE A 78 15.19 -13.65 20.91
N TYR A 79 16.27 -14.40 21.16
CA TYR A 79 17.55 -14.16 20.48
C TYR A 79 17.45 -14.46 18.99
N LYS A 80 16.73 -15.52 18.59
CA LYS A 80 16.42 -15.79 17.18
C LYS A 80 15.59 -14.67 16.55
N ALA A 81 14.57 -14.17 17.26
CA ALA A 81 13.73 -13.08 16.77
C ALA A 81 14.54 -11.78 16.60
N LEU A 82 15.42 -11.45 17.55
CA LEU A 82 16.27 -10.25 17.46
C LEU A 82 17.20 -10.33 16.25
N GLU A 83 17.80 -11.49 15.97
CA GLU A 83 18.62 -11.70 14.78
C GLU A 83 17.77 -11.57 13.50
N ALA A 84 16.56 -12.14 13.47
CA ALA A 84 15.62 -11.98 12.34
C ALA A 84 15.24 -10.49 12.14
N VAL A 85 14.96 -9.75 13.22
CA VAL A 85 14.66 -8.31 13.18
C VAL A 85 15.84 -7.52 12.60
N GLU A 86 17.08 -7.82 13.00
CA GLU A 86 18.25 -7.15 12.45
C GLU A 86 18.44 -7.45 10.95
N ARG A 87 18.19 -8.68 10.51
CA ARG A 87 18.20 -9.04 9.09
C ARG A 87 17.10 -8.33 8.31
N LEU A 88 15.88 -8.21 8.87
CA LEU A 88 14.78 -7.45 8.26
C LEU A 88 15.12 -5.95 8.16
N ARG A 89 15.79 -5.40 9.16
CA ARG A 89 16.19 -4.00 9.23
C ARG A 89 17.28 -3.66 8.20
N SER A 90 18.17 -4.61 7.92
CA SER A 90 19.31 -4.47 7.01
C SER A 90 19.06 -5.05 5.62
N VAL A 91 17.83 -5.57 5.34
CA VAL A 91 17.52 -6.14 4.02
C VAL A 91 17.71 -5.09 2.92
N HIS A 92 18.42 -5.50 1.88
CA HIS A 92 18.67 -4.67 0.72
C HIS A 92 17.76 -5.09 -0.45
N PHE A 93 17.12 -4.11 -1.06
CA PHE A 93 16.35 -4.29 -2.29
C PHE A 93 17.13 -3.68 -3.45
N GLU A 94 17.45 -4.48 -4.47
CA GLU A 94 18.27 -4.06 -5.61
C GLU A 94 17.62 -3.00 -6.50
N ARG A 95 16.28 -3.02 -6.56
CA ARG A 95 15.48 -2.09 -7.37
C ARG A 95 14.77 -1.08 -6.46
N GLU A 96 14.76 0.17 -6.88
CA GLU A 96 14.08 1.27 -6.21
C GLU A 96 13.10 1.94 -7.16
N SER A 97 11.92 2.29 -6.65
CA SER A 97 10.93 3.04 -7.42
C SER A 97 11.36 4.48 -7.58
N ALA A 98 11.32 4.99 -8.81
CA ALA A 98 11.61 6.39 -9.10
C ALA A 98 10.61 7.36 -8.43
N MET A 99 9.37 6.92 -8.17
CA MET A 99 8.29 7.75 -7.60
C MET A 99 8.05 7.49 -6.12
N LEU A 100 8.27 6.25 -5.65
CA LEU A 100 7.91 5.82 -4.30
C LEU A 100 9.12 5.60 -3.39
N GLY A 101 10.34 5.65 -3.96
CA GLY A 101 11.58 5.33 -3.25
C GLY A 101 11.68 3.83 -2.91
N PRO A 102 12.40 3.48 -1.85
CA PRO A 102 12.63 2.08 -1.47
C PRO A 102 11.40 1.44 -0.83
N VAL A 103 11.35 0.10 -0.86
CA VAL A 103 10.47 -0.70 -0.01
C VAL A 103 10.77 -0.38 1.46
N LYS A 104 9.72 -0.17 2.26
CA LYS A 104 9.87 0.08 3.70
C LYS A 104 9.43 -1.14 4.48
N VAL A 105 10.32 -1.63 5.35
CA VAL A 105 10.07 -2.74 6.26
C VAL A 105 10.18 -2.23 7.70
N SER A 106 9.14 -2.46 8.50
CA SER A 106 9.10 -1.99 9.89
C SER A 106 8.54 -3.08 10.80
N VAL A 107 9.33 -3.55 11.76
CA VAL A 107 8.81 -4.40 12.83
C VAL A 107 8.06 -3.49 13.81
N THR A 108 6.77 -3.75 14.00
CA THR A 108 5.86 -2.89 14.78
C THR A 108 5.43 -3.50 16.11
N GLN A 109 5.55 -4.82 16.25
CA GLN A 109 5.23 -5.52 17.50
C GLN A 109 6.23 -6.65 17.73
N ILE A 110 6.53 -6.92 19.00
CA ILE A 110 7.31 -8.08 19.44
C ILE A 110 6.77 -8.56 20.79
N ASN A 111 6.50 -9.86 20.91
CA ASN A 111 5.96 -10.48 22.12
C ASN A 111 6.65 -11.81 22.38
N ALA A 112 7.13 -12.01 23.62
CA ALA A 112 7.75 -13.26 24.07
C ALA A 112 7.85 -13.37 25.59
N GLY A 113 8.00 -14.60 26.08
CA GLY A 113 8.28 -14.91 27.47
C GLY A 113 7.05 -14.80 28.38
N THR A 114 7.10 -15.57 29.49
CA THR A 114 6.02 -15.62 30.49
C THR A 114 6.56 -15.45 31.91
N GLN A 115 7.80 -15.89 32.15
CA GLN A 115 8.43 -15.84 33.49
C GLN A 115 9.93 -15.51 33.35
N HIS A 116 10.49 -14.81 34.33
CA HIS A 116 11.88 -14.35 34.32
C HIS A 116 12.93 -15.48 34.34
N ASN A 117 12.58 -16.66 34.81
CA ASN A 117 13.47 -17.82 34.98
C ASN A 117 13.27 -18.91 33.91
N VAL A 118 12.46 -18.65 32.89
CA VAL A 118 12.19 -19.58 31.77
C VAL A 118 12.75 -19.03 30.47
N VAL A 119 13.56 -19.82 29.78
CA VAL A 119 13.98 -19.52 28.39
C VAL A 119 12.76 -19.63 27.48
N PRO A 120 12.35 -18.58 26.77
CA PRO A 120 11.15 -18.65 25.93
C PRO A 120 11.40 -19.49 24.67
N ASP A 121 10.43 -20.35 24.37
CA ASP A 121 10.42 -21.21 23.17
C ASP A 121 9.67 -20.59 22.00
N ARG A 122 9.03 -19.42 22.20
CA ARG A 122 8.29 -18.70 21.18
C ARG A 122 8.47 -17.21 21.31
N CYS A 123 8.73 -16.54 20.17
CA CYS A 123 8.71 -15.08 20.05
C CYS A 123 7.93 -14.72 18.78
N GLU A 124 6.96 -13.83 18.92
CA GLU A 124 6.11 -13.36 17.85
C GLU A 124 6.48 -11.92 17.49
N ILE A 125 6.53 -11.63 16.19
CA ILE A 125 6.72 -10.27 15.67
C ILE A 125 5.65 -9.94 14.64
N VAL A 126 5.31 -8.67 14.52
CA VAL A 126 4.49 -8.17 13.41
C VAL A 126 5.31 -7.19 12.59
N VAL A 127 5.27 -7.35 11.27
CA VAL A 127 6.03 -6.55 10.32
C VAL A 127 5.08 -5.84 9.37
N ASP A 128 5.10 -4.50 9.35
CA ASP A 128 4.46 -3.66 8.33
C ASP A 128 5.43 -3.51 7.15
N VAL A 129 5.00 -3.89 5.95
CA VAL A 129 5.78 -3.82 4.72
C VAL A 129 5.05 -2.93 3.72
N ARG A 130 5.68 -1.81 3.34
CA ARG A 130 5.20 -0.90 2.30
C ARG A 130 5.97 -1.17 1.02
N THR A 131 5.35 -1.91 0.12
CA THR A 131 5.93 -2.29 -1.17
C THR A 131 5.84 -1.14 -2.18
N THR A 132 6.59 -1.24 -3.26
CA THR A 132 6.63 -0.24 -4.34
C THR A 132 6.45 -0.93 -5.68
N ASP A 133 6.17 -0.19 -6.73
CA ASP A 133 6.03 -0.68 -8.10
C ASP A 133 7.28 -1.39 -8.67
N ALA A 134 8.42 -1.33 -7.95
CA ALA A 134 9.61 -2.10 -8.29
C ALA A 134 9.47 -3.61 -8.00
N TYR A 135 8.55 -4.01 -7.10
CA TYR A 135 8.35 -5.41 -6.68
C TYR A 135 6.88 -5.68 -6.39
N SER A 136 6.40 -6.87 -6.75
CA SER A 136 5.12 -7.36 -6.24
C SER A 136 5.21 -7.69 -4.74
N ASN A 137 4.06 -7.82 -4.07
CA ASN A 137 4.02 -8.28 -2.68
C ASN A 137 4.62 -9.69 -2.53
N VAL A 138 4.42 -10.56 -3.52
CA VAL A 138 4.98 -11.94 -3.51
C VAL A 138 6.50 -11.91 -3.63
N ASP A 139 7.06 -11.13 -4.58
CA ASP A 139 8.52 -11.01 -4.72
C ASP A 139 9.16 -10.44 -3.46
N THR A 140 8.53 -9.42 -2.87
CA THR A 140 8.98 -8.79 -1.62
C THR A 140 8.98 -9.81 -0.47
N LEU A 141 7.91 -10.59 -0.32
CA LEU A 141 7.81 -11.65 0.68
C LEU A 141 8.94 -12.67 0.56
N ASP A 142 9.24 -13.10 -0.66
CA ASP A 142 10.31 -14.08 -0.92
C ASP A 142 11.69 -13.53 -0.56
N ILE A 143 11.94 -12.25 -0.83
CA ILE A 143 13.19 -11.57 -0.41
C ILE A 143 13.28 -11.55 1.12
N LEU A 144 12.19 -11.18 1.83
CA LEU A 144 12.17 -11.11 3.28
C LEU A 144 12.34 -12.50 3.93
N ARG A 145 11.67 -13.53 3.38
CA ARG A 145 11.83 -14.92 3.84
C ARG A 145 13.26 -15.43 3.68
N LYS A 146 13.89 -15.14 2.54
CA LYS A 146 15.32 -15.46 2.32
C LYS A 146 16.23 -14.75 3.32
N ALA A 147 15.95 -13.50 3.64
CA ALA A 147 16.73 -12.73 4.58
C ALA A 147 16.70 -13.32 6.00
N VAL A 148 15.52 -13.68 6.50
CA VAL A 148 15.39 -14.25 7.85
C VAL A 148 15.76 -15.72 7.94
N GLY A 149 15.66 -16.48 6.83
CA GLY A 149 15.98 -17.90 6.79
C GLY A 149 15.20 -18.72 7.80
N GLU A 150 15.87 -19.61 8.53
CA GLU A 150 15.28 -20.48 9.55
C GLU A 150 15.06 -19.79 10.91
N LEU A 151 15.47 -18.53 11.07
CA LEU A 151 15.34 -17.82 12.35
C LEU A 151 13.88 -17.52 12.69
N CYS A 152 13.08 -17.21 11.66
CA CYS A 152 11.70 -16.78 11.82
C CYS A 152 10.85 -17.19 10.62
N VAL A 153 9.70 -17.79 10.87
CA VAL A 153 8.71 -18.09 9.82
C VAL A 153 7.85 -16.86 9.61
N LEU A 154 7.87 -16.28 8.40
CA LEU A 154 7.06 -15.12 8.03
C LEU A 154 5.80 -15.59 7.27
N THR A 155 4.62 -15.25 7.80
CA THR A 155 3.32 -15.56 7.21
C THR A 155 2.59 -14.27 6.85
N PRO A 156 2.27 -13.99 5.59
CA PRO A 156 1.52 -12.80 5.23
C PRO A 156 0.05 -12.96 5.62
N ARG A 157 -0.55 -11.91 6.21
CA ARG A 157 -2.01 -11.86 6.42
C ARG A 157 -2.74 -11.78 5.08
N SER A 158 -2.14 -11.06 4.12
CA SER A 158 -2.61 -10.96 2.74
C SER A 158 -1.47 -10.46 1.83
N THR A 159 -1.47 -10.88 0.56
CA THR A 159 -0.57 -10.35 -0.49
C THR A 159 -1.31 -9.58 -1.57
N ARG A 160 -2.64 -9.36 -1.42
CA ARG A 160 -3.51 -8.82 -2.48
C ARG A 160 -3.39 -7.31 -2.70
N LEU A 161 -2.95 -6.55 -1.68
CA LEU A 161 -2.83 -5.09 -1.74
C LEU A 161 -1.49 -4.69 -2.36
N ASN A 162 -1.37 -4.90 -3.67
CA ASN A 162 -0.14 -4.60 -4.41
C ASN A 162 0.03 -3.08 -4.61
N PRO A 163 1.28 -2.62 -4.83
CA PRO A 163 1.50 -1.25 -5.29
C PRO A 163 0.83 -1.03 -6.65
N SER A 164 0.38 0.18 -6.91
CA SER A 164 -0.19 0.58 -8.19
C SER A 164 0.65 1.66 -8.85
N HIS A 165 0.59 1.75 -10.18
CA HIS A 165 1.18 2.85 -10.92
C HIS A 165 0.48 3.04 -12.27
N ILE A 166 0.67 4.24 -12.84
CA ILE A 166 0.32 4.57 -14.22
C ILE A 166 1.51 5.27 -14.87
N GLU A 167 1.79 4.94 -16.11
CA GLU A 167 2.92 5.50 -16.85
C GLU A 167 2.82 7.03 -16.94
N PRO A 168 3.92 7.77 -16.69
CA PRO A 168 3.94 9.24 -16.84
C PRO A 168 3.54 9.72 -18.25
N GLN A 169 3.75 8.88 -19.27
CA GLN A 169 3.39 9.15 -20.67
C GLN A 169 1.94 8.86 -20.99
N HIS A 170 1.17 8.24 -20.07
CA HIS A 170 -0.24 7.97 -20.31
C HIS A 170 -1.01 9.26 -20.61
N THR A 171 -1.94 9.21 -21.56
CA THR A 171 -2.65 10.39 -22.09
C THR A 171 -3.30 11.24 -21.00
N ILE A 172 -3.89 10.61 -19.97
CA ILE A 172 -4.53 11.33 -18.86
C ILE A 172 -3.51 12.06 -17.98
N VAL A 173 -2.34 11.45 -17.72
CA VAL A 173 -1.26 12.06 -16.93
C VAL A 173 -0.68 13.26 -17.69
N ARG A 174 -0.40 13.10 -18.97
CA ARG A 174 0.08 14.19 -19.83
C ARG A 174 -0.90 15.36 -19.87
N ARG A 175 -2.21 15.07 -19.95
CA ARG A 175 -3.24 16.09 -19.93
C ARG A 175 -3.26 16.86 -18.61
N LEU A 176 -3.12 16.17 -17.47
CA LEU A 176 -2.98 16.80 -16.15
C LEU A 176 -1.73 17.68 -16.06
N VAL A 177 -0.61 17.23 -16.60
CA VAL A 177 0.63 18.04 -16.68
C VAL A 177 0.43 19.30 -17.52
N MET A 178 -0.26 19.20 -18.68
CA MET A 178 -0.62 20.38 -19.49
C MET A 178 -1.57 21.34 -18.76
N MET A 179 -2.38 20.86 -17.82
CA MET A 179 -3.20 21.68 -16.93
C MET A 179 -2.40 22.26 -15.75
N GLY A 180 -1.07 22.12 -15.73
CA GLY A 180 -0.18 22.62 -14.68
C GLY A 180 -0.11 21.76 -13.42
N LYS A 181 -0.68 20.55 -13.42
CA LYS A 181 -0.61 19.63 -12.28
C LYS A 181 0.74 18.89 -12.25
N LYS A 182 1.19 18.53 -11.04
CA LYS A 182 2.50 17.92 -10.81
C LYS A 182 2.32 16.46 -10.34
N PRO A 183 2.69 15.46 -11.18
CA PRO A 183 2.64 14.07 -10.79
C PRO A 183 3.56 13.75 -9.60
N SER A 184 3.10 12.88 -8.71
CA SER A 184 3.86 12.44 -7.52
C SER A 184 3.52 10.99 -7.17
N GLY A 185 4.28 10.40 -6.23
CA GLY A 185 3.97 9.13 -5.59
C GLY A 185 3.20 9.33 -4.29
N SER A 186 2.27 8.42 -3.99
CA SER A 186 1.52 8.39 -2.73
C SER A 186 2.09 7.35 -1.77
N PRO A 187 2.40 7.71 -0.51
CA PRO A 187 2.82 6.74 0.50
C PRO A 187 1.67 5.92 1.08
N THR A 188 0.42 6.32 0.83
CA THR A 188 -0.80 5.71 1.37
C THR A 188 -1.46 4.78 0.36
N LEU A 189 -2.17 3.76 0.88
CA LEU A 189 -2.94 2.81 0.10
C LEU A 189 -4.33 3.37 -0.23
N SER A 190 -4.95 2.86 -1.29
CA SER A 190 -6.36 3.07 -1.65
C SER A 190 -6.91 1.87 -2.42
N ASP A 191 -8.14 1.97 -2.90
CA ASP A 191 -8.77 0.98 -3.78
C ASP A 191 -7.95 0.65 -5.05
N GLN A 192 -7.00 1.53 -5.44
CA GLN A 192 -6.10 1.27 -6.57
C GLN A 192 -5.29 -0.04 -6.43
N ALA A 193 -4.95 -0.41 -5.19
CA ALA A 193 -4.19 -1.64 -4.91
C ALA A 193 -4.88 -2.92 -5.42
N LEU A 194 -6.17 -2.84 -5.68
CA LEU A 194 -7.03 -3.95 -6.14
C LEU A 194 -7.39 -3.85 -7.63
N MET A 195 -7.10 -2.71 -8.28
CA MET A 195 -7.45 -2.47 -9.68
C MET A 195 -6.41 -3.09 -10.62
N PRO A 196 -6.83 -3.97 -11.56
CA PRO A 196 -5.90 -4.62 -12.49
C PRO A 196 -5.60 -3.78 -13.74
N PHE A 197 -6.00 -2.51 -13.77
CA PHE A 197 -5.85 -1.59 -14.89
C PHE A 197 -5.17 -0.28 -14.45
N PRO A 198 -4.62 0.52 -15.38
CA PRO A 198 -3.97 1.79 -15.06
C PRO A 198 -4.88 2.70 -14.24
N SER A 199 -4.36 3.26 -13.15
CA SER A 199 -5.13 4.14 -12.27
C SER A 199 -4.24 5.20 -11.63
N LEU A 200 -4.85 6.31 -11.24
CA LEU A 200 -4.20 7.39 -10.50
C LEU A 200 -5.14 7.95 -9.44
N LYS A 201 -4.59 8.53 -8.37
CA LYS A 201 -5.37 9.31 -7.41
C LYS A 201 -5.46 10.75 -7.87
N LEU A 202 -6.64 11.32 -7.74
CA LEU A 202 -6.87 12.76 -7.95
C LEU A 202 -8.16 13.15 -7.23
N GLY A 203 -8.07 14.02 -6.25
CA GLY A 203 -9.27 14.50 -5.55
C GLY A 203 -9.03 15.78 -4.76
N PRO A 204 -10.11 16.45 -4.33
CA PRO A 204 -10.05 17.63 -3.47
C PRO A 204 -9.55 17.25 -2.09
N GLY A 205 -9.14 18.27 -1.34
CA GLY A 205 -8.66 18.10 0.02
C GLY A 205 -7.18 17.73 0.12
N ASP A 206 -6.64 17.91 1.29
CA ASP A 206 -5.26 17.62 1.63
C ASP A 206 -5.20 16.35 2.47
N SER A 207 -4.42 15.36 2.05
CA SER A 207 -4.25 14.09 2.75
C SER A 207 -3.70 14.25 4.19
N ALA A 208 -3.05 15.37 4.51
CA ALA A 208 -2.62 15.67 5.88
C ALA A 208 -3.79 15.87 6.86
N ARG A 209 -5.01 16.08 6.36
CA ARG A 209 -6.22 16.22 7.18
C ARG A 209 -6.95 14.90 7.39
N SER A 210 -6.61 13.85 6.63
CA SER A 210 -7.25 12.53 6.77
C SER A 210 -6.93 11.92 8.13
N HIS A 211 -7.91 11.23 8.70
CA HIS A 211 -7.82 10.55 10.00
C HIS A 211 -7.52 11.48 11.18
N THR A 212 -7.84 12.78 11.06
CA THR A 212 -7.78 13.74 12.17
C THR A 212 -9.14 13.90 12.84
N ALA A 213 -9.16 14.38 14.11
CA ALA A 213 -10.40 14.52 14.89
C ALA A 213 -11.46 15.41 14.23
N ASP A 214 -11.01 16.44 13.50
CA ASP A 214 -11.87 17.41 12.80
C ASP A 214 -11.56 17.38 11.30
N GLU A 215 -11.60 16.21 10.68
CA GLU A 215 -11.38 16.04 9.25
C GLU A 215 -12.36 16.86 8.42
N TYR A 216 -11.87 17.61 7.46
CA TYR A 216 -12.67 18.48 6.62
C TYR A 216 -12.13 18.66 5.21
N VAL A 217 -13.03 19.03 4.30
CA VAL A 217 -12.70 19.54 2.96
C VAL A 217 -13.32 20.94 2.80
N LYS A 218 -12.62 21.85 2.15
CA LYS A 218 -13.14 23.20 1.90
C LYS A 218 -14.06 23.20 0.69
N LEU A 219 -15.12 24.01 0.73
CA LEU A 219 -16.05 24.16 -0.40
C LEU A 219 -15.37 24.63 -1.69
N ASP A 220 -14.34 25.47 -1.57
CA ASP A 220 -13.60 25.95 -2.75
C ASP A 220 -12.72 24.83 -3.36
N GLU A 221 -12.19 23.91 -2.54
CA GLU A 221 -11.47 22.71 -3.02
C GLU A 221 -12.41 21.80 -3.83
N ILE A 222 -13.66 21.66 -3.39
CA ILE A 222 -14.71 20.91 -4.12
C ILE A 222 -15.03 21.59 -5.46
N ARG A 223 -15.21 22.91 -5.46
CA ARG A 223 -15.48 23.70 -6.69
C ARG A 223 -14.33 23.60 -7.69
N GLU A 224 -13.09 23.69 -7.21
CA GLU A 224 -11.90 23.51 -8.04
C GLU A 224 -11.83 22.08 -8.61
N ALA A 225 -12.19 21.05 -7.81
CA ALA A 225 -12.25 19.67 -8.28
C ALA A 225 -13.25 19.49 -9.41
N ILE A 226 -14.47 20.03 -9.27
CA ILE A 226 -15.49 19.99 -10.32
C ILE A 226 -14.95 20.62 -11.62
N HIS A 227 -14.30 21.77 -11.53
CA HIS A 227 -13.69 22.43 -12.67
C HIS A 227 -12.56 21.59 -13.28
N THR A 228 -11.68 21.06 -12.44
CA THR A 228 -10.55 20.21 -12.86
C THR A 228 -11.03 18.96 -13.58
N TYR A 229 -11.97 18.21 -13.02
CA TYR A 229 -12.52 17.00 -13.64
C TYR A 229 -13.25 17.33 -14.95
N THR A 230 -14.05 18.39 -14.98
CA THR A 230 -14.75 18.82 -16.20
C THR A 230 -13.76 19.13 -17.31
N THR A 231 -12.70 19.89 -17.02
CA THR A 231 -11.66 20.25 -17.99
C THR A 231 -10.86 19.02 -18.43
N LEU A 232 -10.51 18.15 -17.46
CA LEU A 232 -9.74 16.92 -17.71
C LEU A 232 -10.49 15.98 -18.66
N LEU A 233 -11.78 15.83 -18.46
CA LEU A 233 -12.59 14.82 -19.15
C LEU A 233 -13.27 15.37 -20.42
N ASP A 234 -13.42 16.69 -20.59
CA ASP A 234 -14.04 17.28 -21.79
C ASP A 234 -13.19 16.97 -23.05
N GLY A 235 -13.78 16.20 -23.97
CA GLY A 235 -13.13 15.77 -25.20
C GLY A 235 -11.91 14.85 -24.97
N TYR A 236 -11.77 14.22 -23.80
CA TYR A 236 -10.70 13.25 -23.54
C TYR A 236 -10.81 12.04 -24.48
N ARG A 237 -9.67 11.62 -25.02
CA ARG A 237 -9.51 10.42 -25.84
C ARG A 237 -8.30 9.64 -25.36
N LEU A 238 -8.44 8.33 -25.31
CA LEU A 238 -7.36 7.38 -25.02
C LEU A 238 -6.36 7.31 -26.16
#